data_82937901963db3e76ac3b1c676549101
#
_entry.id   82937901963db3e76ac3b1c676549101
#
_cell.length_a   1.000
_cell.length_b   1.000
_cell.length_c   1.000
_cell.angle_alpha   90.00
_cell.angle_beta   90.00
_cell.angle_gamma   90.00
#
_symmetry.space_group_name_H-M   'P 1'
#
loop_
_entity.id
_entity.type
_entity.pdbx_description
1 polymer ?
#
loop_
_entity_poly.entity_id
_entity_poly.type
_entity_poly.pdbx_seq_one_letter_code
_entity_poly.pdbx_strand_id
1 'polypeptide(L)'
;TGTLTQNKMTIQKMYDASGHYNVSGTGYSPEGEITDEAGSTPASYPDRLIEGALLCNDATYDPDKQTIVGDPTEAAMVVLAYKHGMKKAEWEAKYPRVQEIPFDSDRKLMSTFHKIGDSITMYTKGAPDELLRRCTRIEENGTVNPLTDAKREEILGVNQDMAQSALRVIG
;
A
#
# COMPACT_ATOMS: atom_id res chain seq x y z
N THR A 1 0.86 -22.40 -10.28
CA THR A 1 0.15 -21.77 -9.17
C THR A 1 -0.71 -22.80 -8.47
N GLY A 2 -0.77 -22.74 -7.15
CA GLY A 2 -1.54 -23.69 -6.35
C GLY A 2 -0.90 -25.07 -6.17
N THR A 3 -0.01 -25.49 -7.06
CA THR A 3 0.71 -26.77 -6.96
C THR A 3 2.02 -26.61 -6.18
N LEU A 4 2.78 -25.53 -6.46
CA LEU A 4 4.04 -25.21 -5.79
C LEU A 4 3.93 -24.00 -4.87
N THR A 5 2.76 -23.36 -4.78
CA THR A 5 2.52 -22.18 -3.97
C THR A 5 1.19 -22.34 -3.23
N GLN A 6 1.03 -21.55 -2.14
CA GLN A 6 -0.22 -21.50 -1.39
C GLN A 6 -1.26 -20.59 -2.05
N ASN A 7 -0.94 -19.98 -3.19
CA ASN A 7 -1.80 -19.01 -3.89
C ASN A 7 -2.19 -17.82 -3.01
N LYS A 8 -1.32 -17.43 -2.07
CA LYS A 8 -1.51 -16.32 -1.15
C LYS A 8 -0.49 -15.23 -1.44
N MET A 9 -0.95 -13.98 -1.42
CA MET A 9 -0.09 -12.81 -1.52
C MET A 9 0.19 -12.25 -0.12
N THR A 10 1.42 -11.80 0.10
CA THR A 10 1.83 -11.19 1.37
C THR A 10 2.72 -9.98 1.07
N ILE A 11 2.45 -8.86 1.71
CA ILE A 11 3.34 -7.70 1.63
C ILE A 11 4.63 -8.03 2.38
N GLN A 12 5.76 -7.88 1.71
CA GLN A 12 7.08 -8.14 2.29
C GLN A 12 7.92 -6.87 2.46
N LYS A 13 7.69 -5.88 1.61
CA LYS A 13 8.46 -4.64 1.61
C LYS A 13 7.57 -3.44 1.31
N MET A 14 7.96 -2.30 1.88
CA MET A 14 7.39 -1.00 1.54
C MET A 14 8.51 0.01 1.34
N TYR A 15 8.19 1.07 0.61
CA TYR A 15 9.08 2.18 0.39
C TYR A 15 8.29 3.49 0.33
N ASP A 16 8.77 4.49 1.03
CA ASP A 16 8.29 5.87 0.92
C ASP A 16 9.50 6.82 0.93
N ALA A 17 9.25 8.12 0.95
CA ALA A 17 10.33 9.12 0.94
C ALA A 17 11.26 9.05 2.18
N SER A 18 10.83 8.39 3.25
CA SER A 18 11.64 8.19 4.46
C SER A 18 12.57 6.98 4.37
N GLY A 19 12.34 6.07 3.43
CA GLY A 19 13.20 4.90 3.20
C GLY A 19 12.46 3.60 3.01
N HIS A 20 13.17 2.50 3.25
CA HIS A 20 12.70 1.14 3.06
C HIS A 20 12.20 0.53 4.36
N TYR A 21 11.18 -0.32 4.24
CA TYR A 21 10.62 -1.07 5.35
C TYR A 21 10.49 -2.54 4.95
N ASN A 22 10.67 -3.42 5.92
CA ASN A 22 10.39 -4.84 5.80
C ASN A 22 9.15 -5.20 6.61
N VAL A 23 8.39 -6.18 6.15
CA VAL A 23 7.20 -6.67 6.83
C VAL A 23 7.37 -8.16 7.07
N SER A 24 7.27 -8.58 8.32
CA SER A 24 7.33 -9.99 8.71
C SER A 24 5.95 -10.64 8.72
N GLY A 25 5.93 -11.95 8.89
CA GLY A 25 4.72 -12.78 8.88
C GLY A 25 4.49 -13.47 7.55
N THR A 26 3.60 -14.45 7.54
CA THR A 26 3.35 -15.32 6.39
C THR A 26 1.85 -15.48 6.13
N GLY A 27 1.49 -15.61 4.86
CA GLY A 27 0.12 -15.84 4.44
C GLY A 27 -0.84 -14.77 4.95
N TYR A 28 -1.96 -15.21 5.51
CA TYR A 28 -2.99 -14.31 6.05
C TYR A 28 -2.98 -14.23 7.59
N SER A 29 -1.86 -14.58 8.20
CA SER A 29 -1.69 -14.42 9.65
C SER A 29 -1.71 -12.93 10.03
N PRO A 30 -2.44 -12.55 11.09
CA PRO A 30 -2.40 -11.17 11.60
C PRO A 30 -1.11 -10.85 12.36
N GLU A 31 -0.28 -11.86 12.60
CA GLU A 31 0.99 -11.70 13.29
C GLU A 31 2.07 -11.20 12.34
N GLY A 32 2.88 -10.29 12.84
CA GLY A 32 3.99 -9.70 12.11
C GLY A 32 4.22 -8.26 12.52
N GLU A 33 5.30 -7.69 12.03
CA GLU A 33 5.67 -6.33 12.35
C GLU A 33 6.36 -5.65 11.17
N ILE A 34 6.34 -4.33 11.19
CA ILE A 34 7.04 -3.48 10.24
C ILE A 34 8.37 -3.07 10.88
N THR A 35 9.46 -3.33 10.18
CA THR A 35 10.81 -2.95 10.61
C THR A 35 11.45 -2.05 9.57
N ASP A 36 12.49 -1.32 9.96
CA ASP A 36 13.33 -0.59 9.03
C ASP A 36 14.27 -1.54 8.27
N GLU A 37 15.08 -1.00 7.38
CA GLU A 37 16.02 -1.78 6.57
C GLU A 37 17.03 -2.56 7.40
N ALA A 38 17.36 -2.08 8.60
CA ALA A 38 18.28 -2.75 9.54
C ALA A 38 17.58 -3.81 10.41
N GLY A 39 16.26 -3.98 10.30
CA GLY A 39 15.48 -4.90 11.12
C GLY A 39 15.07 -4.35 12.48
N SER A 40 15.23 -3.05 12.70
CA SER A 40 14.88 -2.37 13.94
C SER A 40 13.52 -1.69 13.84
N THR A 41 12.98 -1.24 14.98
CA THR A 41 11.78 -0.42 15.00
C THR A 41 12.02 0.88 14.23
N PRO A 42 11.18 1.22 13.23
CA PRO A 42 11.36 2.44 12.45
C PRO A 42 11.26 3.69 13.32
N ALA A 43 12.00 4.75 12.97
CA ALA A 43 11.87 6.06 13.60
C ALA A 43 10.47 6.65 13.34
N SER A 44 9.91 6.38 12.17
CA SER A 44 8.52 6.69 11.82
C SER A 44 7.98 5.60 10.91
N TYR A 45 6.68 5.29 11.02
CA TYR A 45 6.01 4.31 10.16
C TYR A 45 5.43 5.01 8.92
N PRO A 46 5.30 4.29 7.79
CA PRO A 46 4.67 4.83 6.58
C PRO A 46 3.15 4.81 6.68
N ASP A 47 2.59 5.47 7.70
CA ASP A 47 1.17 5.38 8.06
C ASP A 47 0.25 5.86 6.94
N ARG A 48 0.62 6.92 6.23
CA ARG A 48 -0.18 7.43 5.12
C ARG A 48 -0.21 6.46 3.94
N LEU A 49 0.89 5.77 3.67
CA LEU A 49 0.96 4.74 2.65
C LEU A 49 0.04 3.56 3.00
N ILE A 50 0.09 3.11 4.25
CA ILE A 50 -0.77 2.02 4.75
C ILE A 50 -2.24 2.45 4.73
N GLU A 51 -2.56 3.67 5.14
CA GLU A 51 -3.92 4.22 5.09
C GLU A 51 -4.47 4.21 3.67
N GLY A 52 -3.69 4.68 2.70
CA GLY A 52 -4.08 4.68 1.29
C GLY A 52 -4.31 3.26 0.76
N ALA A 53 -3.42 2.34 1.10
CA ALA A 53 -3.54 0.93 0.72
C ALA A 53 -4.80 0.27 1.31
N LEU A 54 -5.18 0.68 2.52
CA LEU A 54 -6.36 0.16 3.21
C LEU A 54 -7.67 0.75 2.67
N LEU A 55 -7.71 2.05 2.42
CA LEU A 55 -8.91 2.76 1.97
C LEU A 55 -9.19 2.57 0.47
N CYS A 56 -8.17 2.60 -0.37
CA CYS A 56 -8.29 2.33 -1.80
C CYS A 56 -8.27 0.82 -2.05
N ASN A 57 -9.29 0.11 -1.54
CA ASN A 57 -9.26 -1.34 -1.41
C ASN A 57 -10.69 -1.90 -1.24
N ASP A 58 -11.03 -2.94 -1.99
CA ASP A 58 -12.34 -3.58 -1.93
C ASP A 58 -12.30 -4.95 -1.25
N ALA A 59 -11.14 -5.42 -0.81
CA ALA A 59 -11.03 -6.70 -0.11
C ALA A 59 -11.43 -6.58 1.36
N THR A 60 -11.82 -7.69 1.93
CA THR A 60 -12.09 -7.82 3.38
C THR A 60 -11.27 -8.96 3.97
N TYR A 61 -11.01 -8.89 5.26
CA TYR A 61 -10.17 -9.82 5.99
C TYR A 61 -10.79 -10.19 7.34
N ASP A 62 -10.85 -11.49 7.61
CA ASP A 62 -11.21 -12.03 8.92
C ASP A 62 -9.94 -12.55 9.61
N PRO A 63 -9.42 -11.85 10.65
CA PRO A 63 -8.18 -12.24 11.31
C PRO A 63 -8.31 -13.52 12.14
N ASP A 64 -9.50 -13.81 12.66
CA ASP A 64 -9.73 -15.00 13.49
C ASP A 64 -9.68 -16.27 12.65
N LYS A 65 -10.29 -16.23 11.47
CA LYS A 65 -10.30 -17.34 10.52
C LYS A 65 -9.12 -17.30 9.56
N GLN A 66 -8.39 -16.20 9.52
CA GLN A 66 -7.30 -15.94 8.55
C GLN A 66 -7.76 -16.14 7.11
N THR A 67 -8.95 -15.62 6.80
CA THR A 67 -9.58 -15.72 5.47
C THR A 67 -9.79 -14.35 4.87
N ILE A 68 -9.82 -14.31 3.55
CA ILE A 68 -10.02 -13.08 2.77
C ILE A 68 -11.23 -13.24 1.84
N VAL A 69 -11.85 -12.11 1.48
CA VAL A 69 -12.80 -12.00 0.38
C VAL A 69 -12.31 -10.87 -0.53
N GLY A 70 -12.20 -11.17 -1.82
CA GLY A 70 -11.76 -10.21 -2.83
C GLY A 70 -10.42 -10.58 -3.45
N ASP A 71 -9.80 -9.61 -4.12
CA ASP A 71 -8.53 -9.79 -4.82
C ASP A 71 -7.39 -10.09 -3.82
N PRO A 72 -6.55 -11.12 -4.07
CA PRO A 72 -5.45 -11.47 -3.17
C PRO A 72 -4.43 -10.35 -2.96
N THR A 73 -4.16 -9.54 -3.97
CA THR A 73 -3.22 -8.41 -3.85
C THR A 73 -3.80 -7.34 -2.93
N GLU A 74 -5.08 -7.00 -3.09
CA GLU A 74 -5.77 -6.08 -2.19
C GLU A 74 -5.85 -6.63 -0.77
N ALA A 75 -6.17 -7.92 -0.63
CA ALA A 75 -6.23 -8.58 0.66
C ALA A 75 -4.89 -8.52 1.42
N ALA A 76 -3.77 -8.67 0.72
CA ALA A 76 -2.45 -8.54 1.33
C ALA A 76 -2.24 -7.17 1.99
N MET A 77 -2.79 -6.11 1.41
CA MET A 77 -2.74 -4.76 1.97
C MET A 77 -3.59 -4.63 3.24
N VAL A 78 -4.75 -5.26 3.26
CA VAL A 78 -5.62 -5.27 4.45
C VAL A 78 -4.96 -6.05 5.60
N VAL A 79 -4.33 -7.18 5.29
CA VAL A 79 -3.56 -7.97 6.28
C VAL A 79 -2.39 -7.15 6.84
N LEU A 80 -1.64 -6.46 5.98
CA LEU A 80 -0.58 -5.55 6.41
C LEU A 80 -1.09 -4.49 7.39
N ALA A 81 -2.17 -3.83 7.04
CA ALA A 81 -2.77 -2.80 7.90
C ALA A 81 -3.19 -3.38 9.25
N TYR A 82 -3.72 -4.58 9.25
CA TYR A 82 -4.11 -5.29 10.48
C TYR A 82 -2.90 -5.59 11.38
N LYS A 83 -1.76 -6.01 10.81
CA LYS A 83 -0.51 -6.20 11.55
C LYS A 83 -0.05 -4.90 12.24
N HIS A 84 -0.38 -3.76 11.65
CA HIS A 84 -0.04 -2.43 12.17
C HIS A 84 -1.15 -1.83 13.04
N GLY A 85 -2.16 -2.60 13.41
CA GLY A 85 -3.25 -2.16 14.27
C GLY A 85 -4.30 -1.31 13.57
N MET A 86 -4.30 -1.25 12.24
CA MET A 86 -5.27 -0.49 11.45
C MET A 86 -6.34 -1.42 10.90
N LYS A 87 -7.57 -1.26 11.38
CA LYS A 87 -8.70 -2.08 10.96
C LYS A 87 -9.53 -1.37 9.90
N LYS A 88 -9.81 -2.05 8.79
CA LYS A 88 -10.51 -1.46 7.64
C LYS A 88 -11.85 -0.83 8.01
N ALA A 89 -12.67 -1.52 8.79
CA ALA A 89 -13.97 -1.02 9.20
C ALA A 89 -13.89 0.29 9.99
N GLU A 90 -12.89 0.43 10.87
CA GLU A 90 -12.67 1.65 11.65
C GLU A 90 -12.24 2.82 10.76
N TRP A 91 -11.33 2.56 9.81
CA TRP A 91 -10.85 3.58 8.87
C TRP A 91 -11.93 4.03 7.89
N GLU A 92 -12.72 3.08 7.36
CA GLU A 92 -13.86 3.40 6.49
C GLU A 92 -14.94 4.21 7.20
N ALA A 93 -15.18 3.94 8.49
CA ALA A 93 -16.10 4.74 9.30
C ALA A 93 -15.56 6.16 9.55
N LYS A 94 -14.25 6.29 9.76
CA LYS A 94 -13.58 7.57 9.99
C LYS A 94 -13.47 8.42 8.72
N TYR A 95 -13.16 7.78 7.59
CA TYR A 95 -12.97 8.40 6.28
C TYR A 95 -13.87 7.73 5.23
N PRO A 96 -15.18 8.02 5.22
CA PRO A 96 -16.12 7.38 4.30
C PRO A 96 -15.75 7.59 2.83
N ARG A 97 -15.88 6.53 2.05
CA ARG A 97 -15.76 6.60 0.60
C ARG A 97 -16.99 7.30 0.02
N VAL A 98 -16.78 8.38 -0.72
CA VAL A 98 -17.85 9.16 -1.35
C VAL A 98 -17.92 8.97 -2.86
N GLN A 99 -16.83 8.51 -3.48
CA GLN A 99 -16.73 8.31 -4.92
C GLN A 99 -15.63 7.28 -5.21
N GLU A 100 -15.70 6.63 -6.36
CA GLU A 100 -14.63 5.76 -6.83
C GLU A 100 -14.49 5.81 -8.35
N ILE A 101 -13.28 5.51 -8.81
CA ILE A 101 -12.99 5.17 -10.20
C ILE A 101 -12.42 3.76 -10.16
N PRO A 102 -13.18 2.73 -10.56
CA PRO A 102 -12.72 1.36 -10.52
C PRO A 102 -11.44 1.14 -11.31
N PHE A 103 -10.74 0.06 -11.03
CA PHE A 103 -9.56 -0.32 -11.79
C PHE A 103 -9.91 -0.44 -13.28
N ASP A 104 -9.08 0.18 -14.10
CA ASP A 104 -9.19 0.16 -15.55
C ASP A 104 -7.84 -0.29 -16.13
N SER A 105 -7.87 -1.30 -17.00
CA SER A 105 -6.66 -1.89 -17.58
C SER A 105 -5.89 -0.94 -18.49
N ASP A 106 -6.57 0.05 -19.09
CA ASP A 106 -5.90 1.07 -19.90
C ASP A 106 -5.21 2.10 -19.02
N ARG A 107 -5.88 2.53 -17.95
CA ARG A 107 -5.32 3.46 -16.95
C ARG A 107 -4.32 2.76 -16.02
N LYS A 108 -4.50 1.46 -15.73
CA LYS A 108 -3.73 0.63 -14.80
C LYS A 108 -3.78 1.11 -13.35
N LEU A 109 -4.80 1.84 -13.00
CA LEU A 109 -4.98 2.48 -11.69
C LEU A 109 -6.42 2.34 -11.22
N MET A 110 -6.58 2.35 -9.91
CA MET A 110 -7.86 2.46 -9.21
C MET A 110 -7.82 3.67 -8.29
N SER A 111 -8.90 4.41 -8.20
CA SER A 111 -9.01 5.57 -7.31
C SER A 111 -10.24 5.49 -6.44
N THR A 112 -10.10 5.94 -5.19
CA THR A 112 -11.22 6.13 -4.27
C THR A 112 -11.13 7.51 -3.65
N PHE A 113 -12.28 8.11 -3.37
CA PHE A 113 -12.39 9.46 -2.82
C PHE A 113 -13.02 9.37 -1.43
N HIS A 114 -12.37 9.98 -0.47
CA HIS A 114 -12.77 9.88 0.94
C HIS A 114 -12.96 11.26 1.55
N LYS A 115 -14.02 11.40 2.34
CA LYS A 115 -14.25 12.62 3.10
C LYS A 115 -13.36 12.59 4.36
N ILE A 116 -12.46 13.57 4.45
CA ILE A 116 -11.56 13.75 5.59
C ILE A 116 -11.73 15.18 6.09
N GLY A 117 -12.42 15.34 7.23
CA GLY A 117 -12.81 16.66 7.71
C GLY A 117 -13.75 17.33 6.71
N ASP A 118 -13.43 18.55 6.30
CA ASP A 118 -14.20 19.32 5.30
C ASP A 118 -13.66 19.15 3.87
N SER A 119 -12.71 18.27 3.69
CA SER A 119 -12.03 18.04 2.39
C SER A 119 -12.31 16.65 1.84
N ILE A 120 -12.14 16.52 0.53
CA ILE A 120 -12.15 15.23 -0.15
C ILE A 120 -10.72 14.90 -0.55
N THR A 121 -10.25 13.71 -0.13
CA THR A 121 -8.93 13.19 -0.50
C THR A 121 -9.11 12.02 -1.45
N MET A 122 -8.38 12.04 -2.55
CA MET A 122 -8.32 10.93 -3.49
C MET A 122 -7.09 10.07 -3.19
N TYR A 123 -7.31 8.77 -3.01
CA TYR A 123 -6.26 7.77 -3.01
C TYR A 123 -6.28 7.04 -4.34
N THR A 124 -5.10 6.84 -4.92
CA THR A 124 -4.95 6.12 -6.19
C THR A 124 -3.86 5.09 -6.03
N LYS A 125 -4.12 3.85 -6.46
CA LYS A 125 -3.13 2.79 -6.46
C LYS A 125 -3.07 2.08 -7.81
N GLY A 126 -1.94 1.48 -8.10
CA GLY A 126 -1.73 0.65 -9.27
C GLY A 126 -0.28 0.56 -9.71
N ALA A 127 -0.06 0.51 -11.01
CA ALA A 127 1.28 0.42 -11.60
C ALA A 127 2.13 1.64 -11.19
N PRO A 128 3.29 1.42 -10.54
CA PRO A 128 4.08 2.53 -10.00
C PRO A 128 4.53 3.55 -11.04
N ASP A 129 4.90 3.11 -12.25
CA ASP A 129 5.32 3.99 -13.34
C ASP A 129 4.16 4.88 -13.83
N GLU A 130 2.97 4.31 -13.96
CA GLU A 130 1.78 5.05 -14.35
C GLU A 130 1.36 6.07 -13.29
N LEU A 131 1.43 5.68 -12.03
CA LEU A 131 1.14 6.56 -10.91
C LEU A 131 2.13 7.72 -10.85
N LEU A 132 3.42 7.40 -10.89
CA LEU A 132 4.50 8.36 -10.76
C LEU A 132 4.49 9.41 -11.88
N ARG A 133 4.11 9.01 -13.09
CA ARG A 133 3.97 9.93 -14.23
C ARG A 133 2.95 11.04 -13.98
N ARG A 134 1.97 10.79 -13.12
CA ARG A 134 0.90 11.74 -12.76
C ARG A 134 1.24 12.57 -11.53
N CYS A 135 2.27 12.19 -10.78
CA CYS A 135 2.68 12.90 -9.57
C CYS A 135 3.48 14.15 -9.92
N THR A 136 3.20 15.24 -9.20
CA THR A 136 3.91 16.52 -9.33
C THR A 136 4.62 16.92 -8.05
N ARG A 137 4.27 16.30 -6.92
CA ARG A 137 4.81 16.60 -5.60
C ARG A 137 5.07 15.31 -4.83
N ILE A 138 5.92 15.42 -3.81
CA ILE A 138 6.25 14.34 -2.91
C ILE A 138 6.23 14.85 -1.47
N GLU A 139 5.67 14.07 -0.56
CA GLU A 139 5.74 14.34 0.86
C GLU A 139 6.97 13.68 1.46
N GLU A 140 7.84 14.48 2.06
CA GLU A 140 9.09 14.05 2.71
C GLU A 140 9.10 14.59 4.13
N ASN A 141 9.09 13.71 5.13
CA ASN A 141 9.11 14.09 6.56
C ASN A 141 8.05 15.12 6.94
N GLY A 142 6.84 14.96 6.43
CA GLY A 142 5.73 15.88 6.70
C GLY A 142 5.71 17.15 5.86
N THR A 143 6.70 17.36 5.00
CA THR A 143 6.79 18.53 4.09
C THR A 143 6.51 18.09 2.67
N VAL A 144 5.64 18.84 1.98
CA VAL A 144 5.30 18.59 0.58
C VAL A 144 6.23 19.41 -0.31
N ASN A 145 7.03 18.73 -1.12
CA ASN A 145 8.01 19.33 -2.04
C ASN A 145 7.65 18.99 -3.48
N PRO A 146 8.12 19.78 -4.47
CA PRO A 146 8.03 19.39 -5.87
C PRO A 146 8.72 18.06 -6.13
N LEU A 147 8.13 17.20 -6.94
CA LEU A 147 8.76 15.95 -7.37
C LEU A 147 9.74 16.27 -8.51
N THR A 148 11.03 16.18 -8.20
CA THR A 148 12.09 16.42 -9.17
C THR A 148 12.31 15.20 -10.08
N ASP A 149 12.94 15.41 -11.24
CA ASP A 149 13.29 14.30 -12.14
C ASP A 149 14.24 13.31 -11.47
N ALA A 150 15.20 13.81 -10.68
CA ALA A 150 16.14 12.98 -9.93
C ALA A 150 15.42 12.08 -8.91
N LYS A 151 14.45 12.63 -8.17
CA LYS A 151 13.65 11.85 -7.20
C LYS A 151 12.75 10.85 -7.91
N ARG A 152 12.18 11.22 -9.05
CA ARG A 152 11.38 10.34 -9.89
C ARG A 152 12.19 9.12 -10.35
N GLU A 153 13.41 9.34 -10.82
CA GLU A 153 14.31 8.27 -11.23
C GLU A 153 14.71 7.37 -10.06
N GLU A 154 14.95 7.95 -8.89
CA GLU A 154 15.25 7.19 -7.66
C GLU A 154 14.09 6.23 -7.32
N ILE A 155 12.86 6.71 -7.35
CA ILE A 155 11.68 5.89 -7.07
C ILE A 155 11.50 4.80 -8.13
N LEU A 156 11.70 5.12 -9.40
CA LEU A 156 11.64 4.12 -10.49
C LEU A 156 12.73 3.06 -10.32
N GLY A 157 13.91 3.43 -9.84
CA GLY A 157 14.99 2.50 -9.51
C GLY A 157 14.59 1.51 -8.41
N VAL A 158 13.94 1.99 -7.35
CA VAL A 158 13.42 1.14 -6.27
C VAL A 158 12.35 0.17 -6.81
N ASN A 159 11.44 0.65 -7.64
CA ASN A 159 10.45 -0.19 -8.31
C ASN A 159 11.11 -1.32 -9.10
N GLN A 160 12.13 -0.99 -9.88
CA GLN A 160 12.87 -1.97 -10.68
C GLN A 160 13.60 -2.99 -9.81
N ASP A 161 14.24 -2.56 -8.74
CA ASP A 161 14.95 -3.44 -7.80
C ASP A 161 13.98 -4.43 -7.13
N MET A 162 12.82 -3.96 -6.69
CA MET A 162 11.79 -4.82 -6.11
C MET A 162 11.27 -5.84 -7.14
N ALA A 163 11.03 -5.41 -8.37
CA ALA A 163 10.56 -6.29 -9.43
C ALA A 163 11.61 -7.36 -9.78
N GLN A 164 12.89 -7.02 -9.78
CA GLN A 164 13.98 -7.97 -9.99
C GLN A 164 14.09 -8.99 -8.85
N SER A 165 13.59 -8.68 -7.67
CA SER A 165 13.51 -9.60 -6.53
C SER A 165 12.24 -10.46 -6.56
N ALA A 166 11.61 -10.57 -7.71
CA ALA A 166 10.37 -11.33 -7.93
C ALA A 166 9.18 -10.85 -7.08
N LEU A 167 9.16 -9.57 -6.71
CA LEU A 167 8.04 -8.95 -6.00
C LEU A 167 7.09 -8.30 -7.01
N ARG A 168 5.78 -8.42 -6.75
CA ARG A 168 4.78 -7.59 -7.40
C ARG A 168 4.81 -6.23 -6.73
N VAL A 169 4.99 -5.16 -7.50
CA VAL A 169 5.09 -3.80 -6.97
C VAL A 169 3.83 -3.02 -7.29
N ILE A 170 3.28 -2.37 -6.27
CA ILE A 170 2.10 -1.50 -6.38
C ILE A 170 2.48 -0.13 -5.80
N GLY A 171 2.12 0.91 -6.51
CA GLY A 171 2.25 2.28 -6.03
C GLY A 171 0.94 2.84 -5.54
#